data_388a78435816298d6c200e81a88c3db1
#
_entry.id   388a78435816298d6c200e81a88c3db1
#
_cell.length_a   1.000
_cell.length_b   1.000
_cell.length_c   1.000
_cell.angle_alpha   90.00
_cell.angle_beta   90.00
_cell.angle_gamma   90.00
#
_symmetry.space_group_name_H-M   'P 1'
#
loop_
_entity.id
_entity.type
_entity.pdbx_description
1 polymer ?
#
loop_
_entity_poly.entity_id
_entity_poly.type
_entity_poly.pdbx_seq_one_letter_code
_entity_poly.pdbx_strand_id
1 'polypeptide(L)'
;EILKSLEIEYLPEYTKGKNYYEELLTERKMDYLLLGEHFFRDSQGNLHNITSIQNTELAVEYAESCAEAMKTGYFKIMAHPDLFCINEPFPWNDDYERCSDILIENAIKNNVVLEYNANGLRRGKKNYPDGKRFQYPHERFWKKVKDAGLSAVAGSDAHNPDILWDNAVETSIKTLAQLGINRIEKIKL
;
A
#
# COMPACT_ATOMS: atom_id res chain seq x y z
N GLU A 1 14.84 -2.63 19.63
CA GLU A 1 13.79 -1.63 19.82
C GLU A 1 12.57 -2.03 19.01
N ILE A 2 11.37 -1.92 19.58
CA ILE A 2 10.09 -2.20 18.93
C ILE A 2 9.38 -0.87 18.77
N LEU A 3 8.99 -0.51 17.56
CA LEU A 3 8.21 0.68 17.26
C LEU A 3 6.71 0.34 17.27
N LYS A 4 5.91 1.26 17.80
CA LYS A 4 4.46 1.15 17.87
C LYS A 4 3.84 1.94 16.73
N SER A 5 3.03 1.29 15.92
CA SER A 5 2.37 1.91 14.76
C SER A 5 0.91 1.50 14.65
N LEU A 6 0.17 2.22 13.84
CA LEU A 6 -1.21 1.93 13.49
C LEU A 6 -1.38 2.03 11.97
N GLU A 7 -1.96 1.00 11.38
CA GLU A 7 -2.49 1.07 10.02
C GLU A 7 -3.87 1.71 10.07
N ILE A 8 -4.10 2.72 9.24
CA ILE A 8 -5.30 3.54 9.28
C ILE A 8 -5.63 4.13 7.91
N GLU A 9 -6.94 4.27 7.65
CA GLU A 9 -7.50 4.95 6.47
C GLU A 9 -7.25 6.45 6.49
N TYR A 10 -7.16 7.06 5.32
CA TYR A 10 -7.19 8.52 5.19
C TYR A 10 -8.57 9.00 4.75
N LEU A 11 -9.42 9.24 5.72
CA LEU A 11 -10.79 9.75 5.54
C LEU A 11 -10.98 10.99 6.43
N PRO A 12 -10.43 12.16 6.05
CA PRO A 12 -10.36 13.34 6.90
C PRO A 12 -11.73 13.85 7.36
N GLU A 13 -12.79 13.63 6.60
CA GLU A 13 -14.15 14.02 6.95
C GLU A 13 -14.75 13.26 8.13
N TYR A 14 -14.26 12.04 8.40
CA TYR A 14 -14.71 11.22 9.53
C TYR A 14 -13.90 11.43 10.82
N THR A 15 -12.79 12.12 10.74
CA THR A 15 -11.86 12.25 11.86
C THR A 15 -12.20 13.40 12.82
N LYS A 16 -13.42 13.94 12.76
CA LYS A 16 -13.96 14.98 13.67
C LYS A 16 -13.03 16.18 13.92
N GLY A 17 -12.25 16.57 12.94
CA GLY A 17 -11.36 17.71 13.04
C GLY A 17 -9.93 17.40 12.65
N LYS A 18 -9.19 18.44 12.41
CA LYS A 18 -7.88 18.46 11.76
C LYS A 18 -6.76 17.67 12.47
N ASN A 19 -6.99 17.20 13.70
CA ASN A 19 -5.89 16.75 14.57
C ASN A 19 -5.92 15.25 14.91
N TYR A 20 -6.82 14.44 14.30
CA TYR A 20 -6.91 13.03 14.67
C TYR A 20 -5.60 12.26 14.44
N TYR A 21 -4.99 12.41 13.27
CA TYR A 21 -3.72 11.75 12.97
C TYR A 21 -2.58 12.31 13.84
N GLU A 22 -2.62 13.62 14.11
CA GLU A 22 -1.68 14.26 15.03
C GLU A 22 -1.88 13.77 16.46
N GLU A 23 -3.13 13.62 16.95
CA GLU A 23 -3.45 13.02 18.24
C GLU A 23 -2.86 11.61 18.37
N LEU A 24 -2.98 10.77 17.32
CA LEU A 24 -2.40 9.43 17.32
C LEU A 24 -0.89 9.47 17.53
N LEU A 25 -0.20 10.37 16.89
CA LEU A 25 1.26 10.50 16.98
C LEU A 25 1.69 11.12 18.31
N THR A 26 1.01 12.16 18.80
CA THR A 26 1.43 12.92 19.98
C THR A 26 0.86 12.38 21.29
N GLU A 27 -0.47 12.23 21.38
CA GLU A 27 -1.14 11.85 22.62
C GLU A 27 -1.18 10.33 22.82
N ARG A 28 -1.46 9.57 21.73
CA ARG A 28 -1.47 8.10 21.75
C ARG A 28 -0.08 7.50 21.61
N LYS A 29 0.93 8.34 21.33
CA LYS A 29 2.35 7.97 21.24
C LYS A 29 2.58 6.82 20.26
N MET A 30 1.97 6.91 19.08
CA MET A 30 2.38 6.09 17.96
C MET A 30 3.70 6.62 17.41
N ASP A 31 4.65 5.76 17.16
CA ASP A 31 5.94 6.16 16.60
C ASP A 31 5.79 6.61 15.14
N TYR A 32 4.85 5.99 14.40
CA TYR A 32 4.48 6.38 13.03
C TYR A 32 3.11 5.80 12.66
N LEU A 33 2.56 6.24 11.51
CA LEU A 33 1.34 5.67 10.95
C LEU A 33 1.63 4.98 9.62
N LEU A 34 0.89 3.90 9.34
CA LEU A 34 0.81 3.27 8.03
C LEU A 34 -0.49 3.73 7.35
N LEU A 35 -0.37 4.12 6.08
CA LEU A 35 -1.52 4.35 5.23
C LEU A 35 -2.04 3.01 4.71
N GLY A 36 -3.17 2.56 5.24
CA GLY A 36 -3.90 1.37 4.78
C GLY A 36 -5.20 1.80 4.13
N GLU A 37 -5.11 2.30 2.88
CA GLU A 37 -6.25 2.86 2.18
C GLU A 37 -7.07 1.76 1.52
N HIS A 38 -8.18 1.38 2.17
CA HIS A 38 -9.17 0.46 1.60
C HIS A 38 -10.39 1.20 1.06
N PHE A 39 -10.71 2.34 1.67
CA PHE A 39 -11.82 3.18 1.28
C PHE A 39 -11.32 4.55 0.84
N PHE A 40 -11.83 5.04 -0.28
CA PHE A 40 -11.48 6.34 -0.83
C PHE A 40 -12.71 7.03 -1.40
N ARG A 41 -12.62 8.33 -1.58
CA ARG A 41 -13.65 9.09 -2.31
C ARG A 41 -13.17 9.41 -3.71
N ASP A 42 -14.08 9.25 -4.68
CA ASP A 42 -13.85 9.75 -6.03
C ASP A 42 -13.97 11.27 -6.09
N SER A 43 -13.67 11.84 -7.25
CA SER A 43 -13.75 13.28 -7.50
C SER A 43 -15.17 13.85 -7.37
N GLN A 44 -16.21 13.01 -7.34
CA GLN A 44 -17.60 13.37 -7.12
C GLN A 44 -18.03 13.24 -5.64
N GLY A 45 -17.15 12.73 -4.78
CA GLY A 45 -17.38 12.53 -3.36
C GLY A 45 -18.03 11.18 -2.99
N ASN A 46 -18.19 10.25 -3.95
CA ASN A 46 -18.72 8.93 -3.65
C ASN A 46 -17.66 8.07 -2.95
N LEU A 47 -18.08 7.33 -1.93
CA LEU A 47 -17.20 6.41 -1.20
C LEU A 47 -17.11 5.08 -1.94
N HIS A 48 -15.88 4.64 -2.19
CA HIS A 48 -15.56 3.36 -2.83
C HIS A 48 -14.68 2.49 -1.94
N ASN A 49 -14.74 1.18 -2.15
CA ASN A 49 -13.80 0.22 -1.59
C ASN A 49 -12.88 -0.26 -2.72
N ILE A 50 -11.56 -0.09 -2.55
CA ILE A 50 -10.57 -0.46 -3.58
C ILE A 50 -10.60 -1.95 -3.94
N THR A 51 -11.08 -2.81 -3.05
CA THR A 51 -11.15 -4.26 -3.30
C THR A 51 -12.38 -4.71 -4.10
N SER A 52 -13.25 -3.78 -4.49
CA SER A 52 -14.51 -4.06 -5.21
C SER A 52 -14.89 -2.95 -6.19
N ILE A 53 -13.90 -2.35 -6.84
CA ILE A 53 -14.13 -1.33 -7.87
C ILE A 53 -14.84 -1.91 -9.10
N GLN A 54 -15.67 -1.09 -9.74
CA GLN A 54 -16.48 -1.51 -10.89
C GLN A 54 -15.82 -1.24 -12.24
N ASN A 55 -14.78 -0.42 -12.26
CA ASN A 55 -13.95 -0.09 -13.43
C ASN A 55 -12.55 0.29 -12.97
N THR A 56 -11.58 0.29 -13.89
CA THR A 56 -10.18 0.56 -13.57
C THR A 56 -9.87 2.05 -13.41
N GLU A 57 -10.72 2.96 -13.90
CA GLU A 57 -10.59 4.40 -13.69
C GLU A 57 -10.63 4.74 -12.19
N LEU A 58 -11.41 3.98 -11.40
CA LEU A 58 -11.46 4.13 -9.94
C LEU A 58 -10.14 3.80 -9.25
N ALA A 59 -9.25 3.03 -9.87
CA ALA A 59 -7.90 2.84 -9.33
C ALA A 59 -7.05 4.13 -9.43
N VAL A 60 -7.30 4.97 -10.43
CA VAL A 60 -6.65 6.28 -10.55
C VAL A 60 -7.15 7.23 -9.45
N GLU A 61 -8.46 7.27 -9.20
CA GLU A 61 -9.04 8.06 -8.11
C GLU A 61 -8.53 7.61 -6.73
N TYR A 62 -8.39 6.29 -6.54
CA TYR A 62 -7.73 5.72 -5.36
C TYR A 62 -6.30 6.24 -5.19
N ALA A 63 -5.51 6.24 -6.28
CA ALA A 63 -4.13 6.72 -6.22
C ALA A 63 -4.05 8.23 -5.89
N GLU A 64 -4.99 9.03 -6.39
CA GLU A 64 -5.09 10.45 -6.05
C GLU A 64 -5.42 10.65 -4.55
N SER A 65 -6.35 9.84 -3.99
CA SER A 65 -6.64 9.85 -2.54
C SER A 65 -5.40 9.49 -1.71
N CYS A 66 -4.69 8.43 -2.09
CA CYS A 66 -3.43 8.06 -1.44
C CYS A 66 -2.37 9.16 -1.54
N ALA A 67 -2.29 9.85 -2.69
CA ALA A 67 -1.37 10.96 -2.89
C ALA A 67 -1.69 12.14 -1.95
N GLU A 68 -2.98 12.46 -1.74
CA GLU A 68 -3.39 13.46 -0.76
C GLU A 68 -3.00 13.04 0.67
N ALA A 69 -3.22 11.77 1.02
CA ALA A 69 -2.79 11.23 2.30
C ALA A 69 -1.27 11.38 2.53
N MET A 70 -0.46 11.01 1.54
CA MET A 70 1.00 11.12 1.61
C MET A 70 1.49 12.57 1.80
N LYS A 71 0.82 13.54 1.16
CA LYS A 71 1.15 14.98 1.29
C LYS A 71 0.97 15.52 2.70
N THR A 72 0.15 14.88 3.53
CA THR A 72 -0.07 15.31 4.92
C THR A 72 1.16 15.18 5.81
N GLY A 73 2.08 14.26 5.46
CA GLY A 73 3.26 13.94 6.25
C GLY A 73 3.01 13.06 7.48
N TYR A 74 1.77 12.62 7.74
CA TYR A 74 1.45 11.74 8.86
C TYR A 74 1.93 10.30 8.67
N PHE A 75 1.99 9.83 7.42
CA PHE A 75 2.25 8.44 7.08
C PHE A 75 3.71 8.22 6.69
N LYS A 76 4.35 7.22 7.29
CA LYS A 76 5.73 6.81 6.96
C LYS A 76 5.78 5.64 6.00
N ILE A 77 4.75 4.80 6.02
CA ILE A 77 4.65 3.60 5.18
C ILE A 77 3.28 3.63 4.52
N MET A 78 3.20 3.21 3.26
CA MET A 78 1.96 2.82 2.61
C MET A 78 1.90 1.29 2.59
N ALA A 79 0.91 0.72 3.28
CA ALA A 79 0.60 -0.69 3.27
C ALA A 79 0.05 -1.11 1.90
N HIS A 80 0.37 -2.33 1.46
CA HIS A 80 -0.16 -2.96 0.24
C HIS A 80 -0.49 -1.97 -0.90
N PRO A 81 0.48 -1.19 -1.41
CA PRO A 81 0.23 -0.09 -2.35
C PRO A 81 -0.41 -0.52 -3.67
N ASP A 82 -0.28 -1.79 -4.02
CA ASP A 82 -0.82 -2.40 -5.23
C ASP A 82 -2.10 -3.22 -4.98
N LEU A 83 -2.81 -2.92 -3.88
CA LEU A 83 -4.08 -3.58 -3.53
C LEU A 83 -5.15 -3.41 -4.63
N PHE A 84 -5.10 -2.36 -5.43
CA PHE A 84 -5.99 -2.15 -6.57
C PHE A 84 -5.96 -3.31 -7.59
N CYS A 85 -4.86 -4.07 -7.64
CA CYS A 85 -4.72 -5.23 -8.53
C CYS A 85 -5.53 -6.46 -8.10
N ILE A 86 -6.22 -6.41 -6.94
CA ILE A 86 -7.03 -7.52 -6.42
C ILE A 86 -8.29 -7.77 -7.24
N ASN A 87 -8.76 -6.75 -7.97
CA ASN A 87 -10.05 -6.78 -8.63
C ASN A 87 -10.07 -7.70 -9.85
N GLU A 88 -11.04 -8.58 -9.89
CA GLU A 88 -11.38 -9.40 -11.04
C GLU A 88 -12.61 -8.77 -11.74
N PRO A 89 -12.69 -8.77 -13.06
CA PRO A 89 -11.83 -9.48 -14.01
C PRO A 89 -10.76 -8.59 -14.69
N PHE A 90 -10.30 -7.53 -14.05
CA PHE A 90 -9.46 -6.53 -14.71
C PHE A 90 -8.03 -7.01 -14.94
N PRO A 91 -7.55 -7.01 -16.21
CA PRO A 91 -6.13 -7.16 -16.51
C PRO A 91 -5.38 -5.87 -16.21
N TRP A 92 -4.07 -5.95 -16.18
CA TRP A 92 -3.23 -4.75 -16.17
C TRP A 92 -3.45 -3.91 -17.43
N ASN A 93 -3.73 -2.63 -17.28
CA ASN A 93 -4.06 -1.68 -18.33
C ASN A 93 -3.47 -0.28 -18.05
N ASP A 94 -3.80 0.70 -18.90
CA ASP A 94 -3.29 2.06 -18.79
C ASP A 94 -3.71 2.77 -17.50
N ASP A 95 -4.90 2.48 -16.95
CA ASP A 95 -5.32 3.04 -15.66
C ASP A 95 -4.46 2.50 -14.51
N TYR A 96 -4.13 1.20 -14.53
CA TYR A 96 -3.24 0.59 -13.54
C TYR A 96 -1.80 1.09 -13.68
N GLU A 97 -1.35 1.36 -14.93
CA GLU A 97 -0.07 2.04 -15.15
C GLU A 97 -0.07 3.42 -14.51
N ARG A 98 -1.09 4.23 -14.80
CA ARG A 98 -1.25 5.59 -14.26
C ARG A 98 -1.40 5.59 -12.74
N CYS A 99 -2.23 4.69 -12.19
CA CYS A 99 -2.35 4.50 -10.73
C CYS A 99 -0.98 4.26 -10.09
N SER A 100 -0.21 3.34 -10.67
CA SER A 100 1.13 3.01 -10.18
C SER A 100 2.09 4.20 -10.23
N ASP A 101 2.06 4.99 -11.32
CA ASP A 101 2.91 6.18 -11.45
C ASP A 101 2.58 7.21 -10.37
N ILE A 102 1.30 7.53 -10.17
CA ILE A 102 0.85 8.47 -9.13
C ILE A 102 1.33 8.02 -7.75
N LEU A 103 1.15 6.74 -7.40
CA LEU A 103 1.56 6.22 -6.10
C LEU A 103 3.08 6.30 -5.90
N ILE A 104 3.86 5.87 -6.89
CA ILE A 104 5.32 5.84 -6.83
C ILE A 104 5.89 7.27 -6.78
N GLU A 105 5.42 8.18 -7.62
CA GLU A 105 5.86 9.58 -7.63
C GLU A 105 5.57 10.28 -6.30
N ASN A 106 4.38 10.06 -5.72
CA ASN A 106 4.03 10.66 -4.44
C ASN A 106 4.75 10.01 -3.26
N ALA A 107 5.06 8.70 -3.31
CA ALA A 107 5.91 8.05 -2.33
C ALA A 107 7.32 8.66 -2.31
N ILE A 108 7.91 8.90 -3.49
CA ILE A 108 9.20 9.59 -3.62
C ILE A 108 9.12 11.02 -3.05
N LYS A 109 8.14 11.79 -3.53
CA LYS A 109 8.00 13.22 -3.20
C LYS A 109 7.80 13.45 -1.69
N ASN A 110 7.06 12.57 -1.04
CA ASN A 110 6.68 12.71 0.37
C ASN A 110 7.48 11.80 1.31
N ASN A 111 8.51 11.09 0.79
CA ASN A 111 9.36 10.19 1.57
C ASN A 111 8.55 9.10 2.32
N VAL A 112 7.58 8.51 1.63
CA VAL A 112 6.76 7.40 2.13
C VAL A 112 7.33 6.08 1.60
N VAL A 113 7.52 5.12 2.49
CA VAL A 113 8.03 3.79 2.14
C VAL A 113 6.89 2.90 1.68
N LEU A 114 7.10 2.14 0.60
CA LEU A 114 6.10 1.18 0.12
C LEU A 114 6.31 -0.19 0.78
N GLU A 115 5.21 -0.86 1.11
CA GLU A 115 5.22 -2.18 1.71
C GLU A 115 5.01 -3.28 0.67
N TYR A 116 5.97 -4.22 0.55
CA TYR A 116 5.76 -5.50 -0.12
C TYR A 116 5.02 -6.45 0.83
N ASN A 117 3.72 -6.63 0.61
CA ASN A 117 2.82 -7.22 1.58
C ASN A 117 2.74 -8.75 1.46
N ALA A 118 3.05 -9.47 2.54
CA ALA A 118 3.04 -10.94 2.57
C ALA A 118 1.62 -11.53 2.61
N ASN A 119 0.61 -10.78 3.07
CA ASN A 119 -0.76 -11.28 3.10
C ASN A 119 -1.30 -11.56 1.69
N GLY A 120 -0.91 -10.75 0.71
CA GLY A 120 -1.24 -11.02 -0.68
C GLY A 120 -0.66 -12.34 -1.20
N LEU A 121 0.55 -12.72 -0.77
CA LEU A 121 1.14 -14.02 -1.12
C LEU A 121 0.37 -15.18 -0.46
N ARG A 122 -0.10 -15.02 0.78
CA ARG A 122 -0.92 -16.04 1.48
C ARG A 122 -2.23 -16.34 0.78
N ARG A 123 -2.81 -15.37 0.06
CA ARG A 123 -4.02 -15.54 -0.75
C ARG A 123 -3.82 -16.46 -1.95
N GLY A 124 -2.57 -16.74 -2.32
CA GLY A 124 -2.23 -17.58 -3.47
C GLY A 124 -2.46 -16.89 -4.81
N LYS A 125 -2.17 -17.64 -5.88
CA LYS A 125 -2.35 -17.14 -7.25
C LYS A 125 -3.76 -17.44 -7.77
N LYS A 126 -4.36 -16.45 -8.44
CA LYS A 126 -5.63 -16.56 -9.14
C LYS A 126 -5.47 -16.39 -10.64
N ASN A 127 -6.49 -16.78 -11.39
CA ASN A 127 -6.54 -16.61 -12.84
C ASN A 127 -7.14 -15.24 -13.17
N TYR A 128 -6.41 -14.44 -13.93
CA TYR A 128 -6.84 -13.17 -14.49
C TYR A 128 -6.79 -13.24 -16.01
N PRO A 129 -7.41 -12.30 -16.75
CA PRO A 129 -7.31 -12.27 -18.21
C PRO A 129 -5.87 -12.17 -18.72
N ASP A 130 -4.96 -11.56 -17.94
CA ASP A 130 -3.53 -11.42 -18.23
C ASP A 130 -2.66 -12.58 -17.70
N GLY A 131 -3.29 -13.62 -17.12
CA GLY A 131 -2.61 -14.83 -16.69
C GLY A 131 -2.79 -15.18 -15.21
N LYS A 132 -2.13 -16.24 -14.77
CA LYS A 132 -2.17 -16.72 -13.39
C LYS A 132 -1.13 -15.97 -12.55
N ARG A 133 -1.58 -15.13 -11.63
CA ARG A 133 -0.73 -14.29 -10.78
C ARG A 133 -1.26 -14.15 -9.36
N PHE A 134 -0.44 -13.62 -8.46
CA PHE A 134 -0.96 -13.11 -7.19
C PHE A 134 -1.90 -11.94 -7.43
N GLN A 135 -2.87 -11.76 -6.57
CA GLN A 135 -3.75 -10.59 -6.57
C GLN A 135 -2.93 -9.33 -6.32
N TYR A 136 -2.13 -9.38 -5.27
CA TYR A 136 -1.01 -8.52 -4.92
C TYR A 136 -0.01 -9.38 -4.11
N PRO A 137 1.25 -9.05 -4.02
CA PRO A 137 2.00 -8.04 -4.77
C PRO A 137 2.03 -8.34 -6.27
N HIS A 138 1.84 -7.31 -7.10
CA HIS A 138 1.79 -7.44 -8.56
C HIS A 138 3.16 -7.16 -9.19
N GLU A 139 3.64 -8.07 -10.04
CA GLU A 139 4.99 -8.01 -10.62
C GLU A 139 5.28 -6.70 -11.35
N ARG A 140 4.33 -6.20 -12.19
CA ARG A 140 4.54 -4.96 -12.94
C ARG A 140 4.66 -3.74 -12.04
N PHE A 141 3.85 -3.65 -10.99
CA PHE A 141 3.96 -2.57 -10.00
C PHE A 141 5.35 -2.56 -9.35
N TRP A 142 5.79 -3.71 -8.86
CA TRP A 142 7.07 -3.81 -8.16
C TRP A 142 8.28 -3.66 -9.09
N LYS A 143 8.14 -3.97 -10.38
CA LYS A 143 9.15 -3.61 -11.38
C LYS A 143 9.27 -2.09 -11.52
N LYS A 144 8.14 -1.35 -11.57
CA LYS A 144 8.16 0.13 -11.60
C LYS A 144 8.80 0.72 -10.33
N VAL A 145 8.50 0.16 -9.14
CA VAL A 145 9.14 0.55 -7.87
C VAL A 145 10.65 0.39 -7.94
N LYS A 146 11.12 -0.75 -8.47
CA LYS A 146 12.56 -1.00 -8.69
C LYS A 146 13.16 -0.01 -9.68
N ASP A 147 12.50 0.21 -10.82
CA ASP A 147 13.01 1.11 -11.87
C ASP A 147 13.05 2.58 -11.40
N ALA A 148 12.17 2.96 -10.46
CA ALA A 148 12.20 4.23 -9.75
C ALA A 148 13.28 4.34 -8.66
N GLY A 149 14.02 3.26 -8.38
CA GLY A 149 15.09 3.23 -7.38
C GLY A 149 14.62 3.29 -5.92
N LEU A 150 13.34 3.02 -5.66
CA LEU A 150 12.80 3.02 -4.30
C LEU A 150 13.24 1.80 -3.50
N SER A 151 13.41 2.01 -2.21
CA SER A 151 13.52 0.94 -1.22
C SER A 151 12.14 0.59 -0.67
N ALA A 152 11.97 -0.63 -0.14
CA ALA A 152 10.69 -1.11 0.39
C ALA A 152 10.85 -1.84 1.73
N VAL A 153 9.78 -1.94 2.49
CA VAL A 153 9.68 -2.87 3.63
C VAL A 153 8.98 -4.15 3.21
N ALA A 154 9.32 -5.27 3.84
CA ALA A 154 8.51 -6.49 3.75
C ALA A 154 7.60 -6.52 4.98
N GLY A 155 6.29 -6.38 4.76
CA GLY A 155 5.29 -6.41 5.81
C GLY A 155 4.60 -7.76 5.92
N SER A 156 4.33 -8.19 7.14
CA SER A 156 3.58 -9.44 7.35
C SER A 156 2.08 -9.25 7.13
N ASP A 157 1.53 -8.11 7.52
CA ASP A 157 0.08 -7.90 7.57
C ASP A 157 -0.61 -9.08 8.32
N ALA A 158 -0.10 -9.37 9.52
CA ALA A 158 -0.50 -10.52 10.30
C ALA A 158 -1.79 -10.24 11.08
N HIS A 159 -2.84 -11.03 10.80
CA HIS A 159 -4.11 -10.98 11.50
C HIS A 159 -4.21 -12.00 12.65
N ASN A 160 -3.16 -12.79 12.85
CA ASN A 160 -2.99 -13.64 14.02
C ASN A 160 -1.49 -13.84 14.32
N PRO A 161 -1.11 -14.21 15.55
CA PRO A 161 0.29 -14.35 15.95
C PRO A 161 1.09 -15.39 15.14
N ASP A 162 0.45 -16.45 14.67
CA ASP A 162 1.13 -17.59 14.01
C ASP A 162 1.71 -17.22 12.64
N ILE A 163 1.18 -16.15 12.02
CA ILE A 163 1.64 -15.65 10.72
C ILE A 163 2.47 -14.37 10.82
N LEU A 164 2.87 -13.98 12.03
CA LEU A 164 3.69 -12.78 12.22
C LEU A 164 5.02 -12.87 11.46
N TRP A 165 5.60 -14.08 11.41
CA TRP A 165 6.79 -14.38 10.64
C TRP A 165 6.72 -15.81 10.09
N ASP A 166 6.27 -15.94 8.85
CA ASP A 166 6.05 -17.20 8.16
C ASP A 166 6.75 -17.27 6.80
N ASN A 167 6.53 -18.35 6.07
CA ASN A 167 7.09 -18.53 4.72
C ASN A 167 6.68 -17.43 3.73
N ALA A 168 5.53 -16.76 3.93
CA ALA A 168 5.12 -15.68 3.05
C ALA A 168 5.97 -14.42 3.29
N VAL A 169 6.31 -14.11 4.54
CA VAL A 169 7.24 -13.02 4.88
C VAL A 169 8.64 -13.31 4.32
N GLU A 170 9.15 -14.54 4.51
CA GLU A 170 10.45 -14.93 3.96
C GLU A 170 10.47 -14.85 2.43
N THR A 171 9.36 -15.24 1.78
CA THR A 171 9.20 -15.13 0.33
C THR A 171 9.19 -13.68 -0.11
N SER A 172 8.51 -12.78 0.61
CA SER A 172 8.52 -11.33 0.34
C SER A 172 9.95 -10.78 0.35
N ILE A 173 10.73 -11.13 1.39
CA ILE A 173 12.12 -10.69 1.52
C ILE A 173 12.99 -11.21 0.36
N LYS A 174 12.86 -12.50 0.02
CA LYS A 174 13.58 -13.10 -1.10
C LYS A 174 13.21 -12.45 -2.44
N THR A 175 11.92 -12.16 -2.63
CA THR A 175 11.43 -11.54 -3.88
C THR A 175 11.95 -10.11 -4.03
N LEU A 176 11.95 -9.29 -2.97
CA LEU A 176 12.56 -7.95 -3.01
C LEU A 176 14.03 -8.03 -3.41
N ALA A 177 14.80 -8.97 -2.83
CA ALA A 177 16.20 -9.17 -3.20
C ALA A 177 16.37 -9.61 -4.66
N GLN A 178 15.53 -10.52 -5.15
CA GLN A 178 15.54 -10.98 -6.56
C GLN A 178 15.19 -9.87 -7.54
N LEU A 179 14.28 -8.96 -7.17
CA LEU A 179 13.95 -7.77 -7.95
C LEU A 179 15.05 -6.70 -7.91
N GLY A 180 16.02 -6.83 -7.00
CA GLY A 180 17.04 -5.80 -6.79
C GLY A 180 16.52 -4.57 -6.06
N ILE A 181 15.44 -4.71 -5.29
CA ILE A 181 14.88 -3.65 -4.44
C ILE A 181 15.56 -3.72 -3.08
N ASN A 182 16.14 -2.59 -2.64
CA ASN A 182 16.75 -2.50 -1.33
C ASN A 182 15.69 -2.60 -0.23
N ARG A 183 15.83 -3.60 0.65
CA ARG A 183 14.91 -3.76 1.78
C ARG A 183 15.31 -2.86 2.95
N ILE A 184 14.36 -2.07 3.43
CA ILE A 184 14.50 -1.31 4.67
C ILE A 184 14.24 -2.26 5.84
N GLU A 185 15.22 -2.43 6.70
CA GLU A 185 15.13 -3.27 7.89
C GLU A 185 14.75 -2.51 9.16
N LYS A 186 14.99 -1.20 9.16
CA LYS A 186 14.69 -0.30 10.27
C LYS A 186 14.13 1.00 9.76
N ILE A 187 12.92 1.32 10.20
CA ILE A 187 12.33 2.63 9.92
C ILE A 187 13.06 3.69 10.74
N LYS A 188 13.44 4.79 10.07
CA LYS A 188 13.96 5.99 10.71
C LYS A 188 12.78 6.93 10.94
N LEU A 189 12.60 7.35 12.19
CA LEU A 189 11.57 8.30 12.62
C LEU A 189 12.01 9.73 12.39
#